data_9e83be97398736d65a0e2e9dac5c5067
#
_entry.id   9e83be97398736d65a0e2e9dac5c5067
#
_cell.length_a   1.000
_cell.length_b   1.000
_cell.length_c   1.000
_cell.angle_alpha   90.00
_cell.angle_beta   90.00
_cell.angle_gamma   90.00
#
_symmetry.space_group_name_H-M   'P 1'
#
loop_
_entity.id
_entity.type
_entity.pdbx_description
1 polymer ?
#
loop_
_entity_poly.entity_id
_entity_poly.type
_entity_poly.pdbx_seq_one_letter_code
_entity_poly.pdbx_strand_id
1 'polypeptide(L)'
;ERTPHNNPQAKGVFFGLTHQHGPAELARAVLEGVGYALADGMDVVHACGVKPASVTLIGGGARSEYWRQMLSDISGLQLDYRTGGDVGPALGAARLAQIAVNKQTPLADVLPQLPLEQAHYPDAQRHAVYQQRRETFRRLYQQLLPLMS
;
A
#
# COMPACT_ATOMS: atom_id res chain seq x y z
N GLU A 1 -5.34 -3.42 13.55
CA GLU A 1 -4.74 -3.90 12.29
C GLU A 1 -5.62 -4.97 11.65
N ARG A 2 -5.89 -4.86 10.34
CA ARG A 2 -6.73 -5.84 9.63
C ARG A 2 -5.89 -6.96 9.01
N THR A 3 -5.16 -6.66 7.98
CA THR A 3 -4.39 -7.67 7.23
C THR A 3 -2.89 -7.44 7.46
N PRO A 4 -2.13 -8.49 7.79
CA PRO A 4 -2.51 -9.91 7.88
C PRO A 4 -3.03 -10.35 9.26
N HIS A 5 -2.97 -9.52 10.30
CA HIS A 5 -3.10 -9.95 11.69
C HIS A 5 -4.53 -9.98 12.23
N ASN A 6 -5.44 -9.17 11.65
CA ASN A 6 -6.81 -8.96 12.13
C ASN A 6 -6.88 -8.69 13.65
N ASN A 7 -5.96 -7.86 14.15
CA ASN A 7 -5.85 -7.51 15.55
C ASN A 7 -6.35 -6.08 15.80
N PRO A 8 -7.57 -5.86 16.31
CA PRO A 8 -8.11 -4.52 16.58
C PRO A 8 -7.41 -3.82 17.75
N GLN A 9 -6.65 -4.55 18.57
CA GLN A 9 -5.91 -4.00 19.72
C GLN A 9 -4.49 -3.57 19.35
N ALA A 10 -4.04 -3.80 18.12
CA ALA A 10 -2.72 -3.37 17.67
C ALA A 10 -2.54 -1.87 17.81
N LYS A 11 -1.45 -1.46 18.43
CA LYS A 11 -1.11 -0.07 18.74
C LYS A 11 0.12 0.36 17.96
N GLY A 12 0.24 1.67 17.70
CA GLY A 12 1.42 2.25 17.07
C GLY A 12 2.60 2.31 18.05
N VAL A 13 3.79 2.00 17.55
CA VAL A 13 5.04 2.07 18.31
C VAL A 13 6.12 2.69 17.46
N PHE A 14 6.90 3.60 18.03
CA PHE A 14 8.17 4.06 17.47
C PHE A 14 9.30 3.32 18.18
N PHE A 15 10.11 2.62 17.42
CA PHE A 15 11.24 1.84 17.95
C PHE A 15 12.57 2.42 17.50
N GLY A 16 13.55 2.48 18.41
CA GLY A 16 14.91 2.90 18.09
C GLY A 16 15.09 4.43 18.00
N LEU A 17 14.19 5.21 18.58
CA LEU A 17 14.35 6.67 18.64
C LEU A 17 15.58 7.06 19.47
N THR A 18 16.31 8.05 18.95
CA THR A 18 17.42 8.70 19.63
C THR A 18 17.21 10.21 19.61
N HIS A 19 18.06 10.96 20.34
CA HIS A 19 18.04 12.42 20.35
C HIS A 19 18.34 13.07 18.99
N GLN A 20 18.81 12.29 18.01
CA GLN A 20 19.11 12.78 16.66
C GLN A 20 17.88 12.73 15.72
N HIS A 21 16.79 12.07 16.15
CA HIS A 21 15.59 11.95 15.34
C HIS A 21 14.63 13.12 15.58
N GLY A 22 14.27 13.80 14.49
CA GLY A 22 13.32 14.92 14.50
C GLY A 22 11.98 14.56 13.84
N PRO A 23 11.14 15.56 13.59
CA PRO A 23 9.82 15.36 12.99
C PRO A 23 9.86 14.69 11.61
N ALA A 24 10.91 14.93 10.82
CA ALA A 24 11.06 14.33 9.50
C ALA A 24 11.25 12.81 9.57
N GLU A 25 12.09 12.33 10.49
CA GLU A 25 12.32 10.91 10.73
C GLU A 25 11.06 10.23 11.28
N LEU A 26 10.33 10.90 12.18
CA LEU A 26 9.05 10.39 12.68
C LEU A 26 8.00 10.27 11.58
N ALA A 27 7.84 11.30 10.75
CA ALA A 27 6.93 11.27 9.61
C ALA A 27 7.29 10.16 8.62
N ARG A 28 8.58 10.01 8.30
CA ARG A 28 9.08 8.95 7.44
C ARG A 28 8.80 7.57 8.03
N ALA A 29 9.02 7.38 9.33
CA ALA A 29 8.76 6.10 10.01
C ALA A 29 7.28 5.69 9.91
N VAL A 30 6.35 6.66 10.01
CA VAL A 30 4.92 6.40 9.79
C VAL A 30 4.65 5.95 8.36
N LEU A 31 5.20 6.63 7.36
CA LEU A 31 5.04 6.25 5.95
C LEU A 31 5.62 4.86 5.67
N GLU A 32 6.84 4.59 6.16
CA GLU A 32 7.48 3.27 6.02
C GLU A 32 6.64 2.17 6.68
N GLY A 33 6.14 2.40 7.90
CA GLY A 33 5.30 1.44 8.63
C GLY A 33 4.02 1.08 7.89
N VAL A 34 3.32 2.06 7.33
CA VAL A 34 2.15 1.82 6.46
C VAL A 34 2.56 1.05 5.20
N GLY A 35 3.70 1.41 4.59
CA GLY A 35 4.23 0.70 3.42
C GLY A 35 4.53 -0.78 3.72
N TYR A 36 5.12 -1.09 4.88
CA TYR A 36 5.37 -2.49 5.30
C TYR A 36 4.08 -3.27 5.51
N ALA A 37 3.07 -2.66 6.14
CA ALA A 37 1.77 -3.29 6.32
C ALA A 37 1.07 -3.59 4.98
N LEU A 38 1.13 -2.66 4.02
CA LEU A 38 0.61 -2.88 2.66
C LEU A 38 1.36 -3.99 1.93
N ALA A 39 2.69 -4.06 2.08
CA ALA A 39 3.49 -5.13 1.50
C ALA A 39 3.17 -6.49 2.15
N ASP A 40 2.91 -6.54 3.46
CA ASP A 40 2.44 -7.78 4.14
C ASP A 40 1.06 -8.21 3.63
N GLY A 41 0.17 -7.26 3.36
CA GLY A 41 -1.11 -7.54 2.70
C GLY A 41 -0.93 -8.10 1.29
N MET A 42 0.03 -7.60 0.52
CA MET A 42 0.34 -8.11 -0.83
C MET A 42 0.91 -9.53 -0.77
N ASP A 43 1.73 -9.86 0.22
CA ASP A 43 2.23 -11.24 0.42
C ASP A 43 1.07 -12.23 0.64
N VAL A 44 0.02 -11.83 1.37
CA VAL A 44 -1.20 -12.66 1.52
C VAL A 44 -1.89 -12.89 0.18
N VAL A 45 -2.02 -11.84 -0.65
CA VAL A 45 -2.58 -11.97 -2.01
C VAL A 45 -1.76 -12.94 -2.86
N HIS A 46 -0.43 -12.81 -2.81
CA HIS A 46 0.49 -13.72 -3.53
C HIS A 46 0.40 -15.16 -3.03
N ALA A 47 0.28 -15.35 -1.72
CA ALA A 47 0.11 -16.68 -1.10
C ALA A 47 -1.20 -17.37 -1.52
N CYS A 48 -2.24 -16.59 -1.86
CA CYS A 48 -3.48 -17.11 -2.44
C CYS A 48 -3.34 -17.44 -3.94
N GLY A 49 -2.15 -17.39 -4.52
CA GLY A 49 -1.89 -17.69 -5.92
C GLY A 49 -2.17 -16.56 -6.92
N VAL A 50 -2.59 -15.39 -6.42
CA VAL A 50 -2.84 -14.22 -7.27
C VAL A 50 -1.54 -13.45 -7.46
N LYS A 51 -1.10 -13.34 -8.71
CA LYS A 51 0.09 -12.58 -9.12
C LYS A 51 -0.33 -11.50 -10.11
N PRO A 52 -0.68 -10.28 -9.64
CA PRO A 52 -1.11 -9.22 -10.54
C PRO A 52 0.04 -8.79 -11.45
N ALA A 53 -0.27 -8.58 -12.74
CA ALA A 53 0.71 -8.05 -13.70
C ALA A 53 1.04 -6.58 -13.46
N SER A 54 0.11 -5.82 -12.91
CA SER A 54 0.29 -4.43 -12.46
C SER A 54 -0.58 -4.15 -11.25
N VAL A 55 -0.15 -3.18 -10.43
CA VAL A 55 -0.89 -2.72 -9.25
C VAL A 55 -1.14 -1.22 -9.39
N THR A 56 -2.40 -0.82 -9.35
CA THR A 56 -2.76 0.61 -9.42
C THR A 56 -2.88 1.20 -8.02
N LEU A 57 -2.20 2.32 -7.79
CA LEU A 57 -2.33 3.10 -6.57
C LEU A 57 -3.55 4.02 -6.65
N ILE A 58 -4.38 3.99 -5.60
CA ILE A 58 -5.57 4.82 -5.49
C ILE A 58 -5.65 5.49 -4.10
N GLY A 59 -6.48 6.53 -4.01
CA GLY A 59 -6.72 7.27 -2.78
C GLY A 59 -5.82 8.48 -2.59
N GLY A 60 -6.10 9.27 -1.58
CA GLY A 60 -5.46 10.59 -1.35
C GLY A 60 -3.93 10.53 -1.20
N GLY A 61 -3.40 9.47 -0.59
CA GLY A 61 -1.96 9.26 -0.47
C GLY A 61 -1.26 9.09 -1.82
N ALA A 62 -1.96 8.57 -2.84
CA ALA A 62 -1.41 8.42 -4.18
C ALA A 62 -1.07 9.74 -4.88
N ARG A 63 -1.48 10.90 -4.35
CA ARG A 63 -1.06 12.22 -4.84
C ARG A 63 0.43 12.49 -4.61
N SER A 64 1.03 11.90 -3.59
CA SER A 64 2.45 12.08 -3.27
C SER A 64 3.32 11.18 -4.14
N GLU A 65 4.10 11.79 -5.04
CA GLU A 65 5.08 11.06 -5.85
C GLU A 65 6.13 10.35 -4.99
N TYR A 66 6.60 11.03 -3.95
CA TYR A 66 7.53 10.46 -2.96
C TYR A 66 6.98 9.17 -2.33
N TRP A 67 5.69 9.19 -1.92
CA TRP A 67 5.07 7.99 -1.37
C TRP A 67 4.88 6.89 -2.40
N ARG A 68 4.45 7.22 -3.63
CA ARG A 68 4.30 6.21 -4.70
C ARG A 68 5.61 5.47 -4.96
N GLN A 69 6.73 6.22 -5.05
CA GLN A 69 8.05 5.62 -5.23
C GLN A 69 8.47 4.79 -4.02
N MET A 70 8.26 5.29 -2.79
CA MET A 70 8.56 4.55 -1.56
C MET A 70 7.78 3.22 -1.50
N LEU A 71 6.50 3.22 -1.83
CA LEU A 71 5.68 2.00 -1.86
C LEU A 71 6.17 1.00 -2.91
N SER A 72 6.60 1.47 -4.08
CA SER A 72 7.22 0.62 -5.10
C SER A 72 8.51 0.00 -4.58
N ASP A 73 9.38 0.80 -3.97
CA ASP A 73 10.64 0.32 -3.38
C ASP A 73 10.41 -0.69 -2.24
N ILE A 74 9.41 -0.46 -1.38
CA ILE A 74 9.07 -1.37 -0.28
C ILE A 74 8.49 -2.69 -0.78
N SER A 75 7.53 -2.63 -1.70
CA SER A 75 6.83 -3.81 -2.20
C SER A 75 7.66 -4.63 -3.21
N GLY A 76 8.61 -4.00 -3.89
CA GLY A 76 9.33 -4.60 -5.01
C GLY A 76 8.48 -4.74 -6.28
N LEU A 77 7.36 -4.02 -6.37
CA LEU A 77 6.40 -4.10 -7.46
C LEU A 77 6.39 -2.83 -8.30
N GLN A 78 6.12 -2.97 -9.60
CA GLN A 78 5.70 -1.83 -10.41
C GLN A 78 4.34 -1.35 -9.91
N LEU A 79 4.25 -0.05 -9.63
CA LEU A 79 3.02 0.61 -9.19
C LEU A 79 2.60 1.67 -10.21
N ASP A 80 1.37 1.57 -10.68
CA ASP A 80 0.79 2.47 -11.66
C ASP A 80 -0.04 3.57 -10.97
N TYR A 81 0.20 4.83 -11.33
CA TYR A 81 -0.67 5.93 -10.98
C TYR A 81 -1.46 6.35 -12.23
N ARG A 82 -2.78 6.33 -12.15
CA ARG A 82 -3.68 6.57 -13.26
C ARG A 82 -4.56 7.78 -13.02
N THR A 83 -5.03 8.42 -14.08
CA THR A 83 -5.95 9.56 -14.02
C THR A 83 -7.12 9.27 -13.07
N GLY A 84 -7.39 10.20 -12.16
CA GLY A 84 -8.47 10.04 -11.16
C GLY A 84 -8.18 8.98 -10.09
N GLY A 85 -6.97 8.48 -9.98
CA GLY A 85 -6.59 7.50 -8.93
C GLY A 85 -6.78 8.02 -7.51
N ASP A 86 -6.77 9.33 -7.32
CA ASP A 86 -7.00 9.96 -6.01
C ASP A 86 -8.47 9.91 -5.54
N VAL A 87 -9.43 9.67 -6.44
CA VAL A 87 -10.86 9.58 -6.12
C VAL A 87 -11.21 8.25 -5.40
N GLY A 88 -10.41 7.20 -5.64
CA GLY A 88 -10.49 5.94 -4.91
C GLY A 88 -11.87 5.27 -4.92
N PRO A 89 -12.42 4.91 -3.74
CA PRO A 89 -13.66 4.13 -3.63
C PRO A 89 -14.89 4.77 -4.28
N ALA A 90 -14.96 6.10 -4.34
CA ALA A 90 -16.08 6.81 -4.95
C ALA A 90 -16.21 6.49 -6.45
N LEU A 91 -15.09 6.38 -7.17
CA LEU A 91 -15.10 5.96 -8.56
C LEU A 91 -15.60 4.51 -8.71
N GLY A 92 -15.19 3.63 -7.80
CA GLY A 92 -15.68 2.25 -7.77
C GLY A 92 -17.19 2.17 -7.59
N ALA A 93 -17.73 2.92 -6.63
CA ALA A 93 -19.17 3.00 -6.38
C ALA A 93 -19.95 3.54 -7.61
N ALA A 94 -19.44 4.61 -8.24
CA ALA A 94 -20.03 5.17 -9.47
C ALA A 94 -20.03 4.14 -10.62
N ARG A 95 -18.95 3.38 -10.79
CA ARG A 95 -18.86 2.32 -11.79
C ARG A 95 -19.84 1.18 -11.52
N LEU A 96 -20.00 0.76 -10.27
CA LEU A 96 -21.02 -0.25 -9.91
C LEU A 96 -22.43 0.25 -10.22
N ALA A 97 -22.73 1.53 -9.96
CA ALA A 97 -24.01 2.12 -10.33
C ALA A 97 -24.21 2.14 -11.86
N GLN A 98 -23.16 2.47 -12.63
CA GLN A 98 -23.22 2.41 -14.11
C GLN A 98 -23.51 0.99 -14.61
N ILE A 99 -22.86 -0.04 -14.04
CA ILE A 99 -23.13 -1.44 -14.39
C ILE A 99 -24.61 -1.79 -14.10
N ALA A 100 -25.13 -1.35 -12.97
CA ALA A 100 -26.52 -1.67 -12.56
C ALA A 100 -27.56 -1.11 -13.52
N VAL A 101 -27.33 0.08 -14.10
CA VAL A 101 -28.26 0.71 -15.05
C VAL A 101 -27.98 0.31 -16.52
N ASN A 102 -26.77 -0.11 -16.85
CA ASN A 102 -26.36 -0.48 -18.22
C ASN A 102 -26.17 -1.99 -18.35
N LYS A 103 -27.15 -2.78 -17.94
CA LYS A 103 -27.05 -4.25 -17.85
C LYS A 103 -26.68 -4.97 -19.16
N GLN A 104 -26.90 -4.34 -20.31
CA GLN A 104 -26.60 -4.92 -21.62
C GLN A 104 -25.30 -4.41 -22.25
N THR A 105 -24.64 -3.45 -21.60
CA THR A 105 -23.36 -2.90 -22.07
C THR A 105 -22.21 -3.81 -21.61
N PRO A 106 -21.27 -4.17 -22.51
CA PRO A 106 -20.08 -4.93 -22.12
C PRO A 106 -19.33 -4.27 -20.96
N LEU A 107 -18.82 -5.07 -20.03
CA LEU A 107 -18.09 -4.55 -18.86
C LEU A 107 -16.88 -3.72 -19.25
N ALA A 108 -16.20 -4.06 -20.35
CA ALA A 108 -15.05 -3.31 -20.85
C ALA A 108 -15.40 -1.87 -21.23
N ASP A 109 -16.62 -1.64 -21.72
CA ASP A 109 -17.08 -0.29 -22.11
C ASP A 109 -17.55 0.53 -20.90
N VAL A 110 -18.09 -0.15 -19.87
CA VAL A 110 -18.51 0.49 -18.60
C VAL A 110 -17.30 0.72 -17.67
N LEU A 111 -16.28 -0.14 -17.76
CA LEU A 111 -15.10 -0.12 -16.89
C LEU A 111 -13.82 0.09 -17.71
N PRO A 112 -13.68 1.17 -18.47
CA PRO A 112 -12.45 1.41 -19.21
C PRO A 112 -11.28 1.54 -18.23
N GLN A 113 -10.13 1.02 -18.63
CA GLN A 113 -8.89 1.27 -17.91
C GLN A 113 -8.53 2.76 -18.05
N LEU A 114 -8.34 3.44 -16.92
CA LEU A 114 -7.98 4.85 -16.91
C LEU A 114 -6.57 5.06 -17.48
N PRO A 115 -6.31 6.20 -18.15
CA PRO A 115 -4.99 6.52 -18.68
C PRO A 115 -3.91 6.43 -17.61
N LEU A 116 -2.76 5.86 -17.97
CA LEU A 116 -1.58 5.82 -17.12
C LEU A 116 -0.93 7.22 -17.12
N GLU A 117 -0.78 7.82 -15.94
CA GLU A 117 -0.06 9.08 -15.77
C GLU A 117 1.41 8.83 -15.47
N GLN A 118 1.69 7.88 -14.57
CA GLN A 118 3.05 7.58 -14.16
C GLN A 118 3.16 6.13 -13.67
N ALA A 119 4.24 5.45 -14.06
CA ALA A 119 4.63 4.16 -13.49
C ALA A 119 5.85 4.34 -12.58
N HIS A 120 5.82 3.70 -11.41
CA HIS A 120 6.93 3.67 -10.46
C HIS A 120 7.53 2.28 -10.45
N TYR A 121 8.84 2.21 -10.63
CA TYR A 121 9.59 0.96 -10.62
C TYR A 121 10.44 0.88 -9.36
N PRO A 122 10.57 -0.29 -8.73
CA PRO A 122 11.37 -0.44 -7.52
C PRO A 122 12.85 -0.28 -7.86
N ASP A 123 13.55 0.48 -7.04
CA ASP A 123 15.00 0.51 -7.02
C ASP A 123 15.53 -0.69 -6.23
N ALA A 124 16.38 -1.50 -6.83
CA ALA A 124 16.85 -2.76 -6.24
C ALA A 124 17.62 -2.57 -4.93
N GLN A 125 18.40 -1.49 -4.82
CA GLN A 125 19.18 -1.23 -3.61
C GLN A 125 18.27 -0.77 -2.47
N ARG A 126 17.35 0.16 -2.74
CA ARG A 126 16.36 0.61 -1.74
C ARG A 126 15.44 -0.53 -1.33
N HIS A 127 15.00 -1.35 -2.27
CA HIS A 127 14.19 -2.53 -1.99
C HIS A 127 14.89 -3.47 -1.00
N ALA A 128 16.17 -3.80 -1.22
CA ALA A 128 16.94 -4.67 -0.32
C ALA A 128 17.01 -4.10 1.11
N VAL A 129 17.24 -2.78 1.25
CA VAL A 129 17.23 -2.11 2.56
C VAL A 129 15.85 -2.18 3.22
N TYR A 130 14.78 -1.94 2.45
CA TYR A 130 13.42 -2.02 2.98
C TYR A 130 13.02 -3.43 3.41
N GLN A 131 13.49 -4.47 2.71
CA GLN A 131 13.22 -5.85 3.14
C GLN A 131 13.84 -6.14 4.52
N GLN A 132 15.08 -5.72 4.79
CA GLN A 132 15.69 -5.89 6.11
C GLN A 132 14.92 -5.14 7.20
N ARG A 133 14.47 -3.92 6.94
CA ARG A 133 13.66 -3.13 7.89
C ARG A 133 12.28 -3.75 8.11
N ARG A 134 11.68 -4.28 7.06
CA ARG A 134 10.38 -4.97 7.14
C ARG A 134 10.45 -6.22 8.03
N GLU A 135 11.55 -6.97 7.99
CA GLU A 135 11.76 -8.08 8.92
C GLU A 135 11.77 -7.60 10.39
N THR A 136 12.44 -6.47 10.65
CA THR A 136 12.41 -5.85 11.98
C THR A 136 10.99 -5.41 12.37
N PHE A 137 10.24 -4.79 11.46
CA PHE A 137 8.84 -4.40 11.66
C PHE A 137 7.97 -5.60 12.06
N ARG A 138 8.07 -6.74 11.36
CA ARG A 138 7.35 -7.98 11.67
C ARG A 138 7.73 -8.55 13.05
N ARG A 139 9.02 -8.55 13.37
CA ARG A 139 9.53 -9.00 14.67
C ARG A 139 9.02 -8.11 15.81
N LEU A 140 8.99 -6.80 15.64
CA LEU A 140 8.44 -5.86 16.62
C LEU A 140 6.99 -6.19 16.95
N TYR A 141 6.14 -6.40 15.95
CA TYR A 141 4.75 -6.79 16.18
C TYR A 141 4.66 -8.05 17.07
N GLN A 142 5.40 -9.10 16.74
CA GLN A 142 5.39 -10.35 17.51
C GLN A 142 5.86 -10.16 18.94
N GLN A 143 6.90 -9.36 19.16
CA GLN A 143 7.46 -9.11 20.50
C GLN A 143 6.55 -8.23 21.37
N LEU A 144 5.80 -7.33 20.74
CA LEU A 144 4.91 -6.39 21.43
C LEU A 144 3.48 -6.92 21.59
N LEU A 145 3.13 -7.99 20.89
CA LEU A 145 1.79 -8.57 20.91
C LEU A 145 1.25 -8.81 22.34
N PRO A 146 2.02 -9.34 23.31
CA PRO A 146 1.55 -9.52 24.68
C PRO A 146 1.19 -8.22 25.41
N LEU A 147 1.66 -7.06 24.92
CA LEU A 147 1.42 -5.75 25.50
C LEU A 147 0.24 -5.01 24.83
N MET A 148 -0.37 -5.62 23.82
CA MET A 148 -1.44 -5.02 23.01
C MET A 148 -2.84 -5.54 23.39
N SER A 149 -2.96 -6.16 24.56
CA SER A 149 -4.24 -6.65 25.10
C SER A 149 -5.10 -5.50 25.65
#